data_6abd87c314d744961bdaeeac00f7b72a
#
_entry.id   6abd87c314d744961bdaeeac00f7b72a
#
_cell.length_a   1.000
_cell.length_b   1.000
_cell.length_c   1.000
_cell.angle_alpha   90.00
_cell.angle_beta   90.00
_cell.angle_gamma   90.00
#
_symmetry.space_group_name_H-M   'P 1'
#
loop_
_entity.id
_entity.type
_entity.pdbx_description
1 polymer ?
#
loop_
_entity_poly.entity_id
_entity_poly.type
_entity_poly.pdbx_seq_one_letter_code
_entity_poly.pdbx_strand_id
1 'polypeptide(L)'
;MVSREEVDRRYALIREAMAEQHLDAVLVCGSEYTGFEGAITYVSGFVVVHRYAYVLLPREGDPTIIFPAEARYVGEHGTSWIEDQVFAERPGKYIAERLAAQRVGVYGLEYALAVRDFEAAHLRVDFVPFDVEFDLARAVKSGEEIESVRDSVRINTEGFWIFLEAYRPGKSAAEVLAPAEQFFVEEGCGRLTMNMVLVGAEFAMARRHTILGDFCIPSLEIAGPGGHWAEVSRALGEPNAEVSRMLEAYGEYFETAKSALRPGAAAHEVHRAISKGFTNRGYHLGHVTGHSIGMTMIEHPKIGEGIETELRENMVFSMHPHVIAENGFDCLYMQDTWLVTADGGEPLAGLAMRIYRAGETRS
;
A
#
# COMPACT_ATOMS: atom_id res chain seq x y z
N MET A 1 15.17 7.30 -11.18
CA MET A 1 15.66 8.01 -9.96
C MET A 1 14.73 9.18 -9.72
N VAL A 2 14.34 9.40 -8.48
CA VAL A 2 13.52 10.53 -8.04
C VAL A 2 14.30 11.84 -8.27
N SER A 3 13.65 12.88 -8.78
CA SER A 3 14.29 14.18 -9.01
C SER A 3 14.64 14.88 -7.69
N ARG A 4 15.61 15.77 -7.70
CA ARG A 4 15.96 16.57 -6.51
C ARG A 4 14.79 17.44 -6.07
N GLU A 5 14.04 17.99 -7.02
CA GLU A 5 12.86 18.81 -6.77
C GLU A 5 11.79 18.00 -6.01
N GLU A 6 11.56 16.76 -6.41
CA GLU A 6 10.64 15.86 -5.71
C GLU A 6 11.10 15.52 -4.29
N VAL A 7 12.40 15.27 -4.06
CA VAL A 7 12.94 15.05 -2.72
C VAL A 7 12.72 16.27 -1.83
N ASP A 8 13.00 17.46 -2.34
CA ASP A 8 12.82 18.72 -1.60
C ASP A 8 11.33 18.97 -1.28
N ARG A 9 10.42 18.64 -2.22
CA ARG A 9 8.96 18.67 -2.00
C ARG A 9 8.55 17.74 -0.87
N ARG A 10 9.01 16.49 -0.87
CA ARG A 10 8.69 15.49 0.18
C ARG A 10 9.10 15.98 1.57
N TYR A 11 10.32 16.49 1.70
CA TYR A 11 10.79 17.03 2.97
C TYR A 11 10.01 18.28 3.40
N ALA A 12 9.63 19.16 2.46
CA ALA A 12 8.82 20.33 2.78
C ALA A 12 7.45 19.95 3.35
N LEU A 13 6.75 18.99 2.74
CA LEU A 13 5.46 18.50 3.22
C LEU A 13 5.54 17.86 4.62
N ILE A 14 6.56 17.04 4.86
CA ILE A 14 6.75 16.44 6.19
C ILE A 14 7.05 17.52 7.23
N ARG A 15 7.89 18.52 6.90
CA ARG A 15 8.22 19.62 7.80
C ARG A 15 7.05 20.54 8.10
N GLU A 16 6.14 20.72 7.14
CA GLU A 16 4.87 21.42 7.37
C GLU A 16 4.02 20.69 8.40
N ALA A 17 3.82 19.38 8.24
CA ALA A 17 3.12 18.57 9.22
C ALA A 17 3.81 18.54 10.60
N MET A 18 5.16 18.52 10.62
CA MET A 18 5.94 18.67 11.87
C MET A 18 5.66 20.00 12.58
N ALA A 19 5.57 21.09 11.83
CA ALA A 19 5.32 22.41 12.40
C ALA A 19 3.93 22.50 13.04
N GLU A 20 2.91 21.91 12.41
CA GLU A 20 1.54 21.83 12.94
C GLU A 20 1.48 21.05 14.27
N GLN A 21 2.30 20.00 14.41
CA GLN A 21 2.38 19.16 15.60
C GLN A 21 3.44 19.63 16.62
N HIS A 22 4.09 20.77 16.38
CA HIS A 22 5.15 21.32 17.23
C HIS A 22 6.30 20.35 17.51
N LEU A 23 6.74 19.63 16.46
CA LEU A 23 7.83 18.66 16.54
C LEU A 23 9.18 19.31 16.21
N ASP A 24 10.25 18.82 16.84
CA ASP A 24 11.63 19.23 16.57
C ASP A 24 12.26 18.38 15.46
N ALA A 25 11.85 17.11 15.39
CA ALA A 25 12.30 16.16 14.39
C ALA A 25 11.22 15.09 14.13
N VAL A 26 11.39 14.35 13.03
CA VAL A 26 10.67 13.11 12.75
C VAL A 26 11.67 11.97 12.62
N LEU A 27 11.38 10.84 13.26
CA LEU A 27 12.07 9.57 13.11
C LEU A 27 11.18 8.64 12.27
N VAL A 28 11.56 8.42 11.03
CA VAL A 28 10.87 7.45 10.16
C VAL A 28 11.51 6.08 10.37
N CYS A 29 10.72 5.11 10.80
CA CYS A 29 11.16 3.74 11.06
C CYS A 29 10.66 2.80 9.96
N GLY A 30 11.50 1.90 9.49
CA GLY A 30 11.13 0.85 8.56
C GLY A 30 11.90 -0.44 8.79
N SER A 31 11.23 -1.55 8.53
CA SER A 31 11.79 -2.89 8.75
C SER A 31 11.37 -3.82 7.61
N GLU A 32 12.27 -4.69 7.18
CA GLU A 32 11.99 -5.73 6.17
C GLU A 32 10.90 -6.74 6.60
N TYR A 33 10.50 -6.71 7.87
CA TYR A 33 9.53 -7.66 8.43
C TYR A 33 8.11 -7.13 8.55
N THR A 34 7.90 -5.83 8.34
CA THR A 34 6.64 -5.19 8.72
C THR A 34 5.81 -4.66 7.56
N GLY A 35 6.36 -4.57 6.34
CA GLY A 35 5.71 -3.89 5.22
C GLY A 35 5.72 -2.36 5.32
N PHE A 36 6.47 -1.78 6.28
CA PHE A 36 6.61 -0.33 6.47
C PHE A 36 7.92 0.25 5.90
N GLU A 37 8.68 -0.55 5.19
CA GLU A 37 9.92 -0.13 4.54
C GLU A 37 9.71 0.97 3.49
N GLY A 38 8.53 1.06 2.89
CA GLY A 38 8.18 2.08 1.91
C GLY A 38 8.29 3.51 2.44
N ALA A 39 8.07 3.74 3.73
CA ALA A 39 8.28 5.04 4.34
C ALA A 39 9.76 5.45 4.34
N ILE A 40 10.69 4.50 4.59
CA ILE A 40 12.14 4.72 4.46
C ILE A 40 12.49 5.06 3.01
N THR A 41 11.98 4.29 2.06
CA THR A 41 12.22 4.51 0.62
C THR A 41 11.71 5.90 0.21
N TYR A 42 10.56 6.33 0.72
CA TYR A 42 9.98 7.64 0.44
C TYR A 42 10.89 8.80 0.84
N VAL A 43 11.56 8.71 2.00
CA VAL A 43 12.39 9.79 2.53
C VAL A 43 13.88 9.64 2.21
N SER A 44 14.32 8.50 1.68
CA SER A 44 15.77 8.26 1.51
C SER A 44 16.17 7.60 0.19
N GLY A 45 15.23 7.05 -0.58
CA GLY A 45 15.51 6.21 -1.74
C GLY A 45 16.06 4.82 -1.39
N PHE A 46 16.36 4.57 -0.13
CA PHE A 46 16.89 3.29 0.31
C PHE A 46 15.77 2.27 0.51
N VAL A 47 15.91 1.10 -0.12
CA VAL A 47 15.03 -0.05 0.11
C VAL A 47 15.62 -0.91 1.22
N VAL A 48 14.87 -1.13 2.29
CA VAL A 48 15.33 -1.94 3.43
C VAL A 48 15.45 -3.40 3.00
N VAL A 49 16.67 -3.89 2.92
CA VAL A 49 16.99 -5.27 2.50
C VAL A 49 17.49 -6.15 3.63
N HIS A 50 17.73 -5.58 4.81
CA HIS A 50 18.22 -6.28 5.98
C HIS A 50 17.83 -5.58 7.27
N ARG A 51 17.08 -6.29 8.12
CA ARG A 51 16.62 -5.86 9.44
C ARG A 51 15.76 -4.59 9.41
N TYR A 52 16.36 -3.42 9.66
CA TYR A 52 15.66 -2.14 9.74
C TYR A 52 16.60 -0.97 9.45
N ALA A 53 16.00 0.16 9.18
CA ALA A 53 16.67 1.45 9.10
C ALA A 53 15.80 2.54 9.73
N TYR A 54 16.42 3.62 10.17
CA TYR A 54 15.75 4.81 10.64
C TYR A 54 16.23 6.02 9.85
N VAL A 55 15.31 6.90 9.48
CA VAL A 55 15.67 8.22 8.94
C VAL A 55 15.26 9.27 9.94
N LEU A 56 16.22 10.03 10.41
CA LEU A 56 16.03 11.22 11.22
C LEU A 56 15.95 12.44 10.32
N LEU A 57 14.78 13.05 10.24
CA LEU A 57 14.54 14.31 9.54
C LEU A 57 14.34 15.43 10.56
N PRO A 58 15.30 16.34 10.74
CA PRO A 58 15.12 17.49 11.63
C PRO A 58 14.23 18.56 10.99
N ARG A 59 13.67 19.44 11.82
CA ARG A 59 12.91 20.61 11.34
C ARG A 59 13.76 21.46 10.39
N GLU A 60 15.03 21.64 10.68
CA GLU A 60 15.98 22.37 9.87
C GLU A 60 17.26 21.56 9.68
N GLY A 61 17.88 21.66 8.49
CA GLY A 61 19.11 20.93 8.13
C GLY A 61 18.84 19.63 7.38
N ASP A 62 19.91 18.87 7.20
CA ASP A 62 19.90 17.66 6.39
C ASP A 62 19.48 16.42 7.20
N PRO A 63 18.82 15.44 6.58
CA PRO A 63 18.47 14.20 7.23
C PRO A 63 19.68 13.30 7.45
N THR A 64 19.56 12.41 8.44
CA THR A 64 20.51 11.33 8.72
C THR A 64 19.82 9.99 8.56
N ILE A 65 20.43 9.03 7.85
CA ILE A 65 19.96 7.65 7.86
C ILE A 65 20.82 6.81 8.81
N ILE A 66 20.14 6.06 9.68
CA ILE A 66 20.76 5.29 10.78
C ILE A 66 20.51 3.81 10.53
N PHE A 67 21.58 3.05 10.44
CA PHE A 67 21.59 1.61 10.27
C PHE A 67 22.13 0.92 11.52
N PRO A 68 21.67 -0.30 11.86
CA PRO A 68 22.44 -1.18 12.74
C PRO A 68 23.80 -1.48 12.11
N ALA A 69 24.84 -1.61 12.94
CA ALA A 69 26.23 -1.71 12.48
C ALA A 69 26.46 -2.86 11.49
N GLU A 70 25.78 -3.98 11.69
CA GLU A 70 25.84 -5.15 10.81
C GLU A 70 25.30 -4.90 9.39
N ALA A 71 24.45 -3.91 9.18
CA ALA A 71 23.97 -3.54 7.86
C ALA A 71 25.09 -3.03 6.92
N ARG A 72 26.25 -2.64 7.48
CA ARG A 72 27.45 -2.24 6.72
C ARG A 72 27.90 -3.31 5.72
N TYR A 73 27.61 -4.56 5.99
CA TYR A 73 28.02 -5.68 5.14
C TYR A 73 26.99 -6.07 4.07
N VAL A 74 25.83 -5.42 4.09
CA VAL A 74 24.80 -5.58 3.08
C VAL A 74 24.98 -4.44 2.08
N GLY A 75 25.19 -4.71 0.81
CA GLY A 75 25.34 -3.69 -0.24
C GLY A 75 24.15 -2.71 -0.28
N GLU A 76 24.11 -1.88 -1.29
CA GLU A 76 22.97 -1.01 -1.60
C GLU A 76 22.83 0.30 -0.79
N HIS A 77 23.70 0.57 0.17
CA HIS A 77 23.67 1.88 0.87
C HIS A 77 23.82 3.07 -0.08
N GLY A 78 24.47 2.87 -1.23
CA GLY A 78 24.63 3.89 -2.28
C GLY A 78 23.35 4.24 -3.03
N THR A 79 22.23 3.52 -2.82
CA THR A 79 20.92 3.87 -3.39
C THR A 79 20.26 5.03 -2.65
N SER A 80 20.65 5.30 -1.39
CA SER A 80 20.15 6.44 -0.64
C SER A 80 20.72 7.75 -1.17
N TRP A 81 19.86 8.77 -1.30
CA TRP A 81 20.30 10.15 -1.56
C TRP A 81 20.70 10.91 -0.30
N ILE A 82 20.55 10.30 0.90
CA ILE A 82 21.01 10.90 2.16
C ILE A 82 22.51 10.64 2.31
N GLU A 83 23.29 11.71 2.39
CA GLU A 83 24.75 11.64 2.50
C GLU A 83 25.22 11.26 3.91
N ASP A 84 24.51 11.75 4.95
CA ASP A 84 24.84 11.44 6.35
C ASP A 84 24.33 10.05 6.73
N GLN A 85 25.20 9.04 6.61
CA GLN A 85 24.91 7.63 6.89
C GLN A 85 25.65 7.15 8.13
N VAL A 86 24.88 6.70 9.12
CA VAL A 86 25.41 6.24 10.41
C VAL A 86 25.18 4.75 10.59
N PHE A 87 26.26 4.00 10.86
CA PHE A 87 26.21 2.58 11.20
C PHE A 87 26.50 2.44 12.71
N ALA A 88 25.43 2.32 13.49
CA ALA A 88 25.48 2.33 14.94
C ALA A 88 25.40 0.92 15.55
N GLU A 89 26.31 0.63 16.49
CA GLU A 89 26.23 -0.60 17.31
C GLU A 89 24.95 -0.64 18.17
N ARG A 90 24.48 0.54 18.57
CA ARG A 90 23.26 0.75 19.36
C ARG A 90 22.50 1.96 18.81
N PRO A 91 21.66 1.78 17.78
CA PRO A 91 20.90 2.88 17.17
C PRO A 91 20.08 3.69 18.17
N GLY A 92 19.39 3.03 19.13
CA GLY A 92 18.62 3.74 20.16
C GLY A 92 19.48 4.63 21.07
N LYS A 93 20.73 4.24 21.36
CA LYS A 93 21.64 5.09 22.13
C LYS A 93 22.06 6.31 21.32
N TYR A 94 22.37 6.13 20.05
CA TYR A 94 22.69 7.23 19.13
C TYR A 94 21.51 8.22 19.04
N ILE A 95 20.28 7.72 18.87
CA ILE A 95 19.05 8.52 18.88
C ILE A 95 18.90 9.28 20.19
N ALA A 96 19.09 8.62 21.34
CA ALA A 96 19.00 9.23 22.68
C ALA A 96 19.99 10.37 22.89
N GLU A 97 21.19 10.26 22.34
CA GLU A 97 22.25 11.28 22.42
C GLU A 97 21.97 12.45 21.44
N ARG A 98 21.50 12.14 20.25
CA ARG A 98 21.28 13.11 19.17
C ARG A 98 20.04 13.97 19.39
N LEU A 99 18.98 13.40 19.98
CA LEU A 99 17.65 14.00 20.14
C LEU A 99 17.28 14.28 21.61
N ALA A 100 18.24 14.35 22.51
CA ALA A 100 17.97 14.59 23.92
C ALA A 100 17.12 15.86 24.16
N ALA A 101 16.06 15.71 24.95
CA ALA A 101 15.10 16.77 25.31
C ALA A 101 14.29 17.34 24.12
N GLN A 102 14.25 16.64 22.99
CA GLN A 102 13.41 17.01 21.84
C GLN A 102 12.09 16.25 21.84
N ARG A 103 11.08 16.85 21.21
CA ARG A 103 9.79 16.24 20.90
C ARG A 103 9.84 15.71 19.47
N VAL A 104 9.75 14.40 19.33
CA VAL A 104 10.02 13.68 18.07
C VAL A 104 8.80 12.90 17.63
N GLY A 105 8.28 13.23 16.46
CA GLY A 105 7.28 12.41 15.78
C GLY A 105 7.89 11.12 15.27
N VAL A 106 7.25 10.00 15.50
CA VAL A 106 7.76 8.69 15.03
C VAL A 106 6.75 8.03 14.11
N TYR A 107 7.15 7.82 12.87
CA TYR A 107 6.44 6.92 11.97
C TYR A 107 6.86 5.48 12.29
N GLY A 108 5.90 4.64 12.62
CA GLY A 108 6.14 3.25 13.01
C GLY A 108 6.51 3.06 14.49
N LEU A 109 6.07 3.97 15.37
CA LEU A 109 6.35 3.88 16.81
C LEU A 109 5.87 2.56 17.42
N GLU A 110 4.69 2.08 17.02
CA GLU A 110 4.06 0.89 17.61
C GLU A 110 4.52 -0.43 16.99
N TYR A 111 5.13 -0.41 15.79
CA TYR A 111 5.36 -1.63 15.03
C TYR A 111 6.69 -1.71 14.25
N ALA A 112 7.40 -0.61 14.03
CA ALA A 112 8.65 -0.59 13.27
C ALA A 112 9.87 -0.14 14.08
N LEU A 113 9.67 0.68 15.13
CA LEU A 113 10.74 1.04 16.04
C LEU A 113 11.10 -0.16 16.93
N ALA A 114 12.35 -0.61 16.86
CA ALA A 114 12.79 -1.75 17.65
C ALA A 114 12.69 -1.44 19.16
N VAL A 115 12.06 -2.34 19.92
CA VAL A 115 11.83 -2.16 21.38
C VAL A 115 13.11 -1.79 22.13
N ARG A 116 14.24 -2.46 21.83
CA ARG A 116 15.54 -2.16 22.46
C ARG A 116 16.01 -0.73 22.22
N ASP A 117 15.68 -0.17 21.05
CA ASP A 117 16.10 1.18 20.67
C ASP A 117 15.16 2.22 21.29
N PHE A 118 13.86 1.91 21.37
CA PHE A 118 12.90 2.68 22.15
C PHE A 118 13.28 2.74 23.64
N GLU A 119 13.56 1.59 24.27
CA GLU A 119 13.97 1.53 25.67
C GLU A 119 15.27 2.32 25.95
N ALA A 120 16.19 2.35 24.99
CA ALA A 120 17.41 3.13 25.15
C ALA A 120 17.20 4.64 25.05
N ALA A 121 16.12 5.11 24.41
CA ALA A 121 15.93 6.53 24.07
C ALA A 121 14.78 7.22 24.81
N HIS A 122 13.69 6.52 25.14
CA HIS A 122 12.41 7.12 25.60
C HIS A 122 12.50 7.95 26.89
N LEU A 123 13.49 7.72 27.75
CA LEU A 123 13.70 8.54 28.96
C LEU A 123 14.39 9.89 28.67
N ARG A 124 14.88 10.09 27.46
CA ARG A 124 15.61 11.30 27.04
C ARG A 124 14.95 12.03 25.87
N VAL A 125 14.09 11.36 25.12
CA VAL A 125 13.40 11.85 23.93
C VAL A 125 11.89 11.71 24.13
N ASP A 126 11.14 12.76 23.86
CA ASP A 126 9.66 12.74 23.90
C ASP A 126 9.14 12.21 22.56
N PHE A 127 8.92 10.89 22.48
CA PHE A 127 8.38 10.23 21.30
C PHE A 127 6.85 10.34 21.24
N VAL A 128 6.33 10.78 20.12
CA VAL A 128 4.89 10.81 19.83
C VAL A 128 4.59 10.10 18.51
N PRO A 129 3.45 9.39 18.38
CA PRO A 129 3.03 8.82 17.10
C PRO A 129 2.90 9.90 16.02
N PHE A 130 3.28 9.59 14.79
CA PHE A 130 3.21 10.53 13.66
C PHE A 130 2.79 9.84 12.35
N ASP A 131 2.20 8.66 12.43
CA ASP A 131 1.87 7.84 11.26
C ASP A 131 0.79 8.50 10.39
N VAL A 132 -0.27 8.99 11.01
CA VAL A 132 -1.40 9.62 10.30
C VAL A 132 -0.95 10.91 9.61
N GLU A 133 -0.26 11.77 10.31
CA GLU A 133 0.23 13.07 9.80
C GLU A 133 1.25 12.87 8.68
N PHE A 134 2.14 11.88 8.84
CA PHE A 134 3.11 11.51 7.80
C PHE A 134 2.41 11.00 6.53
N ASP A 135 1.43 10.12 6.67
CA ASP A 135 0.69 9.59 5.53
C ASP A 135 -0.14 10.69 4.85
N LEU A 136 -0.77 11.58 5.63
CA LEU A 136 -1.53 12.71 5.08
C LEU A 136 -0.62 13.72 4.35
N ALA A 137 0.62 13.92 4.83
CA ALA A 137 1.61 14.76 4.15
C ALA A 137 1.96 14.22 2.76
N ARG A 138 2.00 12.90 2.56
CA ARG A 138 2.29 12.24 1.28
C ARG A 138 1.07 11.74 0.52
N ALA A 139 -0.15 12.02 1.00
CA ALA A 139 -1.38 11.50 0.39
C ALA A 139 -1.62 12.05 -1.03
N VAL A 140 -1.34 13.33 -1.27
CA VAL A 140 -1.42 13.96 -2.60
C VAL A 140 -0.13 13.71 -3.36
N LYS A 141 -0.24 12.92 -4.41
CA LYS A 141 0.91 12.46 -5.20
C LYS A 141 1.36 13.56 -6.18
N SER A 142 2.66 13.65 -6.40
CA SER A 142 3.23 14.49 -7.47
C SER A 142 3.03 13.85 -8.84
N GLY A 143 3.35 14.59 -9.92
CA GLY A 143 3.35 14.02 -11.26
C GLY A 143 4.29 12.84 -11.42
N GLU A 144 5.51 12.89 -10.83
CA GLU A 144 6.47 11.78 -10.84
C GLU A 144 5.92 10.55 -10.09
N GLU A 145 5.24 10.76 -8.95
CA GLU A 145 4.64 9.68 -8.18
C GLU A 145 3.46 9.03 -8.92
N ILE A 146 2.62 9.84 -9.59
CA ILE A 146 1.51 9.32 -10.40
C ILE A 146 2.03 8.48 -11.58
N GLU A 147 3.08 8.91 -12.26
CA GLU A 147 3.72 8.11 -13.32
C GLU A 147 4.24 6.77 -12.77
N SER A 148 4.88 6.78 -11.61
CA SER A 148 5.35 5.56 -10.95
C SER A 148 4.19 4.63 -10.55
N VAL A 149 3.07 5.18 -10.05
CA VAL A 149 1.85 4.41 -9.76
C VAL A 149 1.28 3.79 -11.04
N ARG A 150 1.17 4.57 -12.11
CA ARG A 150 0.66 4.06 -13.41
C ARG A 150 1.54 2.94 -13.96
N ASP A 151 2.86 3.03 -13.81
CA ASP A 151 3.77 1.95 -14.21
C ASP A 151 3.55 0.70 -13.37
N SER A 152 3.43 0.84 -12.04
CA SER A 152 3.11 -0.29 -11.14
C SER A 152 1.78 -0.96 -11.50
N VAL A 153 0.74 -0.17 -11.81
CA VAL A 153 -0.56 -0.70 -12.25
C VAL A 153 -0.45 -1.41 -13.60
N ARG A 154 0.31 -0.87 -14.55
CA ARG A 154 0.57 -1.52 -15.84
C ARG A 154 1.21 -2.90 -15.65
N ILE A 155 2.26 -2.97 -14.83
CA ILE A 155 2.96 -4.23 -14.53
C ILE A 155 2.02 -5.21 -13.83
N ASN A 156 1.27 -4.75 -12.82
CA ASN A 156 0.35 -5.61 -12.09
C ASN A 156 -0.79 -6.14 -12.98
N THR A 157 -1.31 -5.30 -13.86
CA THR A 157 -2.33 -5.69 -14.86
C THR A 157 -1.79 -6.75 -15.83
N GLU A 158 -0.54 -6.64 -16.25
CA GLU A 158 0.09 -7.69 -17.09
C GLU A 158 0.26 -9.00 -16.30
N GLY A 159 0.67 -8.90 -15.03
CA GLY A 159 0.72 -10.05 -14.12
C GLY A 159 -0.64 -10.72 -13.94
N PHE A 160 -1.74 -9.96 -13.92
CA PHE A 160 -3.08 -10.52 -13.89
C PHE A 160 -3.37 -11.34 -15.17
N TRP A 161 -2.99 -10.86 -16.35
CA TRP A 161 -3.17 -11.60 -17.60
C TRP A 161 -2.34 -12.89 -17.62
N ILE A 162 -1.10 -12.86 -17.14
CA ILE A 162 -0.22 -14.03 -17.00
C ILE A 162 -0.85 -15.04 -16.02
N PHE A 163 -1.39 -14.58 -14.89
CA PHE A 163 -2.09 -15.44 -13.95
C PHE A 163 -3.32 -16.09 -14.59
N LEU A 164 -4.14 -15.32 -15.33
CA LEU A 164 -5.32 -15.81 -16.03
C LEU A 164 -4.96 -16.87 -17.08
N GLU A 165 -3.89 -16.65 -17.84
CA GLU A 165 -3.41 -17.63 -18.83
C GLU A 165 -2.97 -18.95 -18.18
N ALA A 166 -2.31 -18.87 -17.00
CA ALA A 166 -1.87 -20.04 -16.24
C ALA A 166 -3.02 -20.75 -15.49
N TYR A 167 -4.10 -20.03 -15.17
CA TYR A 167 -5.20 -20.54 -14.35
C TYR A 167 -5.92 -21.72 -15.01
N ARG A 168 -6.01 -22.82 -14.24
CA ARG A 168 -6.81 -24.00 -14.57
C ARG A 168 -7.34 -24.59 -13.24
N PRO A 169 -8.61 -24.99 -13.16
CA PRO A 169 -9.13 -25.76 -12.02
C PRO A 169 -8.26 -27.00 -11.72
N GLY A 170 -8.05 -27.27 -10.46
CA GLY A 170 -7.24 -28.41 -9.99
C GLY A 170 -5.73 -28.15 -9.88
N LYS A 171 -5.22 -27.03 -10.41
CA LYS A 171 -3.85 -26.61 -10.15
C LYS A 171 -3.72 -25.97 -8.76
N SER A 172 -2.53 -26.01 -8.19
CA SER A 172 -2.24 -25.24 -6.97
C SER A 172 -2.10 -23.75 -7.29
N ALA A 173 -2.46 -22.90 -6.32
CA ALA A 173 -2.30 -21.46 -6.45
C ALA A 173 -0.84 -21.05 -6.71
N ALA A 174 0.12 -21.77 -6.10
CA ALA A 174 1.54 -21.52 -6.33
C ALA A 174 1.98 -21.79 -7.79
N GLU A 175 1.44 -22.86 -8.43
CA GLU A 175 1.76 -23.15 -9.84
C GLU A 175 1.19 -22.11 -10.79
N VAL A 176 0.02 -21.55 -10.46
CA VAL A 176 -0.65 -20.55 -11.30
C VAL A 176 -0.03 -19.16 -11.10
N LEU A 177 0.39 -18.84 -9.89
CA LEU A 177 1.00 -17.54 -9.57
C LEU A 177 2.47 -17.44 -10.04
N ALA A 178 3.23 -18.54 -10.00
CA ALA A 178 4.67 -18.51 -10.25
C ALA A 178 5.10 -17.78 -11.55
N PRO A 179 4.42 -17.92 -12.70
CA PRO A 179 4.77 -17.16 -13.91
C PRO A 179 4.59 -15.64 -13.74
N ALA A 180 3.55 -15.20 -13.03
CA ALA A 180 3.32 -13.79 -12.77
C ALA A 180 4.38 -13.22 -11.81
N GLU A 181 4.77 -13.96 -10.78
CA GLU A 181 5.85 -13.55 -9.86
C GLU A 181 7.22 -13.49 -10.57
N GLN A 182 7.51 -14.43 -11.46
CA GLN A 182 8.71 -14.33 -12.28
C GLN A 182 8.71 -13.05 -13.12
N PHE A 183 7.61 -12.74 -13.76
CA PHE A 183 7.45 -11.52 -14.56
C PHE A 183 7.64 -10.26 -13.68
N PHE A 184 7.06 -10.21 -12.49
CA PHE A 184 7.24 -9.07 -11.57
C PHE A 184 8.71 -8.86 -11.19
N VAL A 185 9.45 -9.93 -10.95
CA VAL A 185 10.90 -9.85 -10.67
C VAL A 185 11.68 -9.35 -11.91
N GLU A 186 11.34 -9.80 -13.10
CA GLU A 186 11.97 -9.37 -14.36
C GLU A 186 11.70 -7.89 -14.66
N GLU A 187 10.52 -7.37 -14.30
CA GLU A 187 10.16 -5.94 -14.39
C GLU A 187 10.77 -5.09 -13.26
N GLY A 188 11.50 -5.68 -12.33
CA GLY A 188 12.17 -4.97 -11.24
C GLY A 188 11.26 -4.56 -10.09
N CYS A 189 10.14 -5.25 -9.90
CA CYS A 189 9.27 -5.01 -8.76
C CYS A 189 9.96 -5.28 -7.43
N GLY A 190 9.48 -4.62 -6.37
CA GLY A 190 10.00 -4.76 -5.02
C GLY A 190 9.94 -6.18 -4.49
N ARG A 191 10.80 -6.48 -3.51
CA ARG A 191 10.88 -7.81 -2.86
C ARG A 191 9.59 -8.26 -2.21
N LEU A 192 8.83 -7.31 -1.68
CA LEU A 192 7.58 -7.59 -0.99
C LEU A 192 6.43 -7.54 -1.98
N THR A 193 5.78 -8.67 -2.13
CA THR A 193 4.50 -8.81 -2.82
C THR A 193 3.51 -9.44 -1.84
N MET A 194 2.25 -9.06 -1.94
CA MET A 194 1.19 -9.66 -1.15
C MET A 194 0.20 -10.37 -2.08
N ASN A 195 0.71 -11.30 -2.88
CA ASN A 195 -0.07 -12.04 -3.84
C ASN A 195 -0.80 -13.20 -3.16
N MET A 196 -2.12 -13.15 -3.17
CA MET A 196 -3.02 -14.06 -2.51
C MET A 196 -4.09 -14.61 -3.45
N VAL A 197 -4.86 -15.55 -2.97
CA VAL A 197 -6.13 -15.98 -3.57
C VAL A 197 -7.19 -16.06 -2.48
N LEU A 198 -8.45 -15.84 -2.83
CA LEU A 198 -9.53 -16.08 -1.88
C LEU A 198 -10.00 -17.53 -1.96
N VAL A 199 -10.21 -18.12 -0.80
CA VAL A 199 -10.83 -19.44 -0.59
C VAL A 199 -12.11 -19.24 0.21
N GLY A 200 -13.26 -19.28 -0.46
CA GLY A 200 -14.48 -18.72 0.09
C GLY A 200 -14.25 -17.20 0.33
N ALA A 201 -14.65 -16.71 1.51
CA ALA A 201 -14.45 -15.31 1.90
C ALA A 201 -13.10 -15.03 2.60
N GLU A 202 -12.20 -15.99 2.67
CA GLU A 202 -10.91 -15.84 3.36
C GLU A 202 -9.74 -15.65 2.39
N PHE A 203 -8.83 -14.76 2.73
CA PHE A 203 -7.58 -14.59 2.01
C PHE A 203 -6.59 -15.70 2.37
N ALA A 204 -6.05 -16.34 1.37
CA ALA A 204 -5.05 -17.40 1.51
C ALA A 204 -3.81 -17.07 0.69
N MET A 205 -2.63 -17.27 1.30
CA MET A 205 -1.37 -17.20 0.54
C MET A 205 -1.38 -18.25 -0.57
N ALA A 206 -0.88 -17.88 -1.73
CA ALA A 206 -0.80 -18.77 -2.89
C ALA A 206 0.26 -19.86 -2.67
N ARG A 207 -0.14 -20.97 -2.07
CA ARG A 207 0.74 -22.10 -1.69
C ARG A 207 0.45 -23.35 -2.53
N ARG A 208 1.37 -24.34 -2.48
CA ARG A 208 1.22 -25.61 -3.20
C ARG A 208 0.01 -26.44 -2.77
N HIS A 209 -0.44 -26.32 -1.52
CA HIS A 209 -1.61 -27.05 -1.01
C HIS A 209 -2.93 -26.29 -1.18
N THR A 210 -2.89 -25.04 -1.64
CA THR A 210 -4.09 -24.27 -1.98
C THR A 210 -4.50 -24.61 -3.40
N ILE A 211 -5.47 -25.51 -3.55
CA ILE A 211 -5.94 -25.98 -4.86
C ILE A 211 -7.06 -25.09 -5.35
N LEU A 212 -6.92 -24.56 -6.56
CA LEU A 212 -7.90 -23.68 -7.19
C LEU A 212 -9.08 -24.47 -7.74
N GLY A 213 -10.30 -24.01 -7.47
CA GLY A 213 -11.55 -24.56 -7.99
C GLY A 213 -11.92 -24.00 -9.37
N ASP A 214 -13.18 -24.20 -9.75
CA ASP A 214 -13.76 -23.64 -10.99
C ASP A 214 -13.95 -22.14 -10.94
N PHE A 215 -13.96 -21.55 -9.74
CA PHE A 215 -14.01 -20.13 -9.48
C PHE A 215 -12.83 -19.72 -8.60
N CYS A 216 -12.17 -18.62 -8.95
CA CYS A 216 -10.99 -18.11 -8.24
C CYS A 216 -10.99 -16.57 -8.23
N ILE A 217 -10.53 -15.98 -7.14
CA ILE A 217 -10.29 -14.55 -7.02
C ILE A 217 -8.82 -14.36 -6.62
N PRO A 218 -7.91 -14.03 -7.55
CA PRO A 218 -6.56 -13.61 -7.19
C PRO A 218 -6.59 -12.19 -6.63
N SER A 219 -5.73 -11.92 -5.65
CA SER A 219 -5.40 -10.58 -5.14
C SER A 219 -3.93 -10.35 -5.42
N LEU A 220 -3.63 -9.53 -6.42
CA LEU A 220 -2.26 -9.24 -6.85
C LEU A 220 -1.87 -7.85 -6.35
N GLU A 221 -0.91 -7.81 -5.46
CA GLU A 221 -0.47 -6.61 -4.77
C GLU A 221 1.05 -6.53 -4.84
N ILE A 222 1.56 -5.54 -5.56
CA ILE A 222 2.99 -5.39 -5.83
C ILE A 222 3.46 -3.95 -5.63
N ALA A 223 4.71 -3.80 -5.22
CA ALA A 223 5.44 -2.54 -5.37
C ALA A 223 6.22 -2.58 -6.69
N GLY A 224 5.93 -1.65 -7.60
CA GLY A 224 6.63 -1.54 -8.88
C GLY A 224 8.07 -1.03 -8.75
N PRO A 225 8.80 -0.88 -9.86
CA PRO A 225 10.22 -0.47 -9.84
C PRO A 225 10.47 0.89 -9.19
N GLY A 226 9.47 1.79 -9.23
CA GLY A 226 9.52 3.09 -8.54
C GLY A 226 9.19 3.04 -7.05
N GLY A 227 8.88 1.87 -6.50
CA GLY A 227 8.53 1.65 -5.10
C GLY A 227 7.06 1.90 -4.75
N HIS A 228 6.24 2.40 -5.67
CA HIS A 228 4.80 2.59 -5.44
C HIS A 228 4.05 1.27 -5.59
N TRP A 229 3.10 1.03 -4.68
CA TRP A 229 2.23 -0.13 -4.71
C TRP A 229 1.08 0.05 -5.70
N ALA A 230 0.64 -1.07 -6.25
CA ALA A 230 -0.57 -1.22 -7.04
C ALA A 230 -1.29 -2.50 -6.64
N GLU A 231 -2.60 -2.46 -6.62
CA GLU A 231 -3.46 -3.60 -6.31
C GLU A 231 -4.44 -3.82 -7.45
N VAL A 232 -4.47 -5.03 -7.97
CA VAL A 232 -5.35 -5.45 -9.06
C VAL A 232 -5.94 -6.83 -8.76
N SER A 233 -7.27 -6.93 -8.83
CA SER A 233 -7.98 -8.20 -8.70
C SER A 233 -9.22 -8.21 -9.60
N ARG A 234 -9.42 -9.30 -10.30
CA ARG A 234 -10.69 -9.66 -10.96
C ARG A 234 -10.97 -11.14 -10.74
N ALA A 235 -12.23 -11.47 -10.58
CA ALA A 235 -12.65 -12.86 -10.42
C ALA A 235 -12.52 -13.65 -11.74
N LEU A 236 -12.22 -14.94 -11.63
CA LEU A 236 -11.94 -15.86 -12.73
C LEU A 236 -12.83 -17.10 -12.66
N GLY A 237 -13.20 -17.64 -13.80
CA GLY A 237 -13.87 -18.95 -13.92
C GLY A 237 -15.39 -18.88 -13.92
N GLU A 238 -16.03 -19.90 -13.35
CA GLU A 238 -17.48 -20.06 -13.39
C GLU A 238 -18.09 -19.72 -12.02
N PRO A 239 -18.81 -18.58 -11.90
CA PRO A 239 -19.46 -18.20 -10.65
C PRO A 239 -20.71 -19.03 -10.39
N ASN A 240 -21.03 -19.24 -9.13
CA ASN A 240 -22.37 -19.73 -8.77
C ASN A 240 -23.43 -18.61 -8.88
N ALA A 241 -24.69 -18.94 -8.63
CA ALA A 241 -25.80 -17.99 -8.76
C ALA A 241 -25.70 -16.82 -7.76
N GLU A 242 -25.13 -17.03 -6.56
CA GLU A 242 -24.94 -15.99 -5.56
C GLU A 242 -23.88 -14.98 -5.98
N VAL A 243 -22.72 -15.47 -6.39
CA VAL A 243 -21.62 -14.63 -6.89
C VAL A 243 -22.04 -13.87 -8.16
N SER A 244 -22.87 -14.48 -9.02
CA SER A 244 -23.42 -13.80 -10.20
C SER A 244 -24.31 -12.61 -9.83
N ARG A 245 -25.12 -12.73 -8.77
CA ARG A 245 -25.92 -11.59 -8.23
C ARG A 245 -25.03 -10.50 -7.61
N MET A 246 -23.96 -10.89 -6.93
CA MET A 246 -22.99 -9.94 -6.39
C MET A 246 -22.32 -9.11 -7.49
N LEU A 247 -22.08 -9.71 -8.66
CA LEU A 247 -21.44 -9.02 -9.79
C LEU A 247 -22.26 -7.82 -10.27
N GLU A 248 -23.60 -7.92 -10.24
CA GLU A 248 -24.49 -6.78 -10.59
C GLU A 248 -24.26 -5.60 -9.61
N ALA A 249 -24.20 -5.90 -8.30
CA ALA A 249 -23.91 -4.89 -7.28
C ALA A 249 -22.49 -4.29 -7.44
N TYR A 250 -21.53 -5.09 -7.87
CA TYR A 250 -20.17 -4.63 -8.17
C TYR A 250 -20.12 -3.68 -9.36
N GLY A 251 -20.93 -3.90 -10.39
CA GLY A 251 -21.07 -2.97 -11.52
C GLY A 251 -21.58 -1.59 -11.07
N GLU A 252 -22.60 -1.57 -10.19
CA GLU A 252 -23.11 -0.33 -9.61
C GLU A 252 -22.09 0.37 -8.70
N TYR A 253 -21.35 -0.41 -7.89
CA TYR A 253 -20.24 0.11 -7.09
C TYR A 253 -19.23 0.83 -7.95
N PHE A 254 -18.82 0.24 -9.07
CA PHE A 254 -17.79 0.79 -9.94
C PHE A 254 -18.19 2.16 -10.50
N GLU A 255 -19.44 2.31 -10.94
CA GLU A 255 -19.98 3.60 -11.40
C GLU A 255 -20.15 4.59 -10.23
N THR A 256 -20.54 4.12 -9.04
CA THR A 256 -20.62 4.95 -7.83
C THR A 256 -19.25 5.48 -7.45
N ALA A 257 -18.22 4.64 -7.48
CA ALA A 257 -16.83 5.03 -7.14
C ALA A 257 -16.31 6.12 -8.07
N LYS A 258 -16.58 6.06 -9.38
CA LYS A 258 -16.21 7.11 -10.34
C LYS A 258 -16.73 8.48 -9.96
N SER A 259 -17.95 8.56 -9.44
CA SER A 259 -18.56 9.82 -9.04
C SER A 259 -18.25 10.24 -7.61
N ALA A 260 -18.05 9.28 -6.71
CA ALA A 260 -17.84 9.53 -5.28
C ALA A 260 -16.39 9.90 -4.94
N LEU A 261 -15.39 9.30 -5.62
CA LEU A 261 -13.96 9.61 -5.43
C LEU A 261 -13.62 10.94 -6.10
N ARG A 262 -14.00 12.04 -5.49
CA ARG A 262 -13.80 13.40 -6.03
C ARG A 262 -13.25 14.34 -4.97
N PRO A 263 -12.55 15.42 -5.36
CA PRO A 263 -12.08 16.43 -4.41
C PRO A 263 -13.22 17.01 -3.57
N GLY A 264 -12.97 17.20 -2.27
CA GLY A 264 -13.92 17.71 -1.29
C GLY A 264 -14.91 16.67 -0.73
N ALA A 265 -14.93 15.44 -1.23
CA ALA A 265 -15.72 14.38 -0.61
C ALA A 265 -15.00 13.86 0.65
N ALA A 266 -15.71 13.66 1.76
CA ALA A 266 -15.15 13.00 2.93
C ALA A 266 -15.05 11.48 2.71
N ALA A 267 -13.98 10.85 3.21
CA ALA A 267 -13.73 9.42 3.02
C ALA A 267 -14.88 8.54 3.51
N HIS A 268 -15.52 8.88 4.64
CA HIS A 268 -16.69 8.14 5.14
C HIS A 268 -17.93 8.30 4.25
N GLU A 269 -18.10 9.43 3.56
CA GLU A 269 -19.21 9.62 2.60
C GLU A 269 -19.02 8.73 1.38
N VAL A 270 -17.79 8.63 0.86
CA VAL A 270 -17.45 7.69 -0.21
C VAL A 270 -17.73 6.25 0.22
N HIS A 271 -17.27 5.88 1.43
CA HIS A 271 -17.56 4.56 2.01
C HIS A 271 -19.06 4.28 2.06
N ARG A 272 -19.87 5.20 2.60
CA ARG A 272 -21.33 5.03 2.71
C ARG A 272 -22.01 4.93 1.37
N ALA A 273 -21.61 5.74 0.39
CA ALA A 273 -22.15 5.69 -0.96
C ALA A 273 -21.96 4.31 -1.61
N ILE A 274 -20.75 3.75 -1.46
CA ILE A 274 -20.39 2.44 -1.98
C ILE A 274 -21.08 1.31 -1.20
N SER A 275 -20.98 1.33 0.12
CA SER A 275 -21.49 0.26 1.00
C SER A 275 -22.99 0.06 0.88
N LYS A 276 -23.74 1.14 0.69
CA LYS A 276 -25.22 1.10 0.57
C LYS A 276 -25.69 0.21 -0.58
N GLY A 277 -24.97 0.17 -1.69
CA GLY A 277 -25.30 -0.69 -2.84
C GLY A 277 -25.28 -2.18 -2.48
N PHE A 278 -24.37 -2.58 -1.60
CA PHE A 278 -24.20 -3.95 -1.14
C PHE A 278 -25.14 -4.28 0.04
N THR A 279 -25.17 -3.43 1.06
CA THR A 279 -25.96 -3.68 2.27
C THR A 279 -27.47 -3.69 2.02
N ASN A 280 -27.97 -2.89 1.08
CA ASN A 280 -29.38 -2.93 0.66
C ASN A 280 -29.80 -4.26 0.01
N ARG A 281 -28.81 -5.07 -0.43
CA ARG A 281 -29.03 -6.41 -1.01
C ARG A 281 -28.81 -7.54 0.00
N GLY A 282 -28.58 -7.21 1.27
CA GLY A 282 -28.32 -8.19 2.33
C GLY A 282 -26.86 -8.69 2.40
N TYR A 283 -25.97 -8.06 1.64
CA TYR A 283 -24.53 -8.36 1.76
C TYR A 283 -23.89 -7.55 2.87
N HIS A 284 -22.80 -8.05 3.42
CA HIS A 284 -21.95 -7.32 4.35
C HIS A 284 -20.54 -7.17 3.79
N LEU A 285 -19.82 -6.20 4.33
CA LEU A 285 -18.43 -5.94 3.96
C LEU A 285 -17.51 -6.54 5.02
N GLY A 286 -16.48 -7.26 4.58
CA GLY A 286 -15.48 -7.89 5.45
C GLY A 286 -14.54 -6.89 6.11
N HIS A 287 -14.32 -5.73 5.46
CA HIS A 287 -13.46 -4.65 5.95
C HIS A 287 -13.82 -3.31 5.28
N VAL A 288 -12.97 -2.28 5.41
CA VAL A 288 -13.10 -0.98 4.73
C VAL A 288 -13.20 -1.15 3.21
N THR A 289 -13.79 -0.19 2.52
CA THR A 289 -13.97 -0.27 1.06
C THR A 289 -12.72 0.08 0.27
N GLY A 290 -11.71 0.65 0.94
CA GLY A 290 -10.44 1.00 0.34
C GLY A 290 -9.53 1.74 1.32
N HIS A 291 -8.33 2.04 0.87
CA HIS A 291 -7.33 2.84 1.61
C HIS A 291 -6.44 3.59 0.64
N SER A 292 -5.82 4.68 1.12
CA SER A 292 -4.74 5.33 0.38
C SER A 292 -3.59 4.35 0.17
N ILE A 293 -2.94 4.47 -0.98
CA ILE A 293 -1.82 3.62 -1.38
C ILE A 293 -0.70 4.50 -1.93
N GLY A 294 0.53 4.10 -1.67
CA GLY A 294 1.72 4.82 -2.12
C GLY A 294 2.95 3.93 -2.10
N MET A 295 4.04 4.40 -1.52
CA MET A 295 5.22 3.56 -1.30
C MET A 295 5.04 2.58 -0.13
N THR A 296 4.09 2.83 0.78
CA THR A 296 3.58 1.83 1.72
C THR A 296 2.26 1.29 1.18
N MET A 297 2.04 -0.01 1.30
CA MET A 297 0.84 -0.67 0.76
C MET A 297 -0.44 -0.06 1.33
N ILE A 298 -0.50 0.14 2.63
CA ILE A 298 -1.64 0.76 3.31
C ILE A 298 -1.18 2.08 3.92
N GLU A 299 -1.73 3.19 3.41
CA GLU A 299 -1.52 4.54 3.93
C GLU A 299 -2.85 5.14 4.42
N HIS A 300 -2.77 6.19 5.25
CA HIS A 300 -3.94 7.02 5.56
C HIS A 300 -4.23 8.01 4.41
N PRO A 301 -5.52 8.41 4.18
CA PRO A 301 -6.70 7.93 4.89
C PRO A 301 -7.21 6.58 4.37
N LYS A 302 -7.95 5.85 5.20
CA LYS A 302 -8.79 4.74 4.73
C LYS A 302 -10.14 5.27 4.22
N ILE A 303 -10.76 4.55 3.29
CA ILE A 303 -12.14 4.77 2.86
C ILE A 303 -13.06 3.91 3.74
N GLY A 304 -13.48 4.44 4.87
CA GLY A 304 -14.17 3.71 5.92
C GLY A 304 -15.07 4.60 6.77
N GLU A 305 -15.90 3.97 7.59
CA GLU A 305 -16.82 4.68 8.48
C GLU A 305 -16.07 5.54 9.50
N GLY A 306 -16.54 6.77 9.72
CA GLY A 306 -15.96 7.70 10.68
C GLY A 306 -14.67 8.41 10.25
N ILE A 307 -14.19 8.18 9.03
CA ILE A 307 -13.00 8.88 8.50
C ILE A 307 -13.45 10.19 7.83
N GLU A 308 -13.14 11.31 8.49
CA GLU A 308 -13.59 12.65 8.05
C GLU A 308 -12.62 13.32 7.05
N THR A 309 -11.49 12.71 6.77
CA THR A 309 -10.50 13.27 5.83
C THR A 309 -11.14 13.53 4.46
N GLU A 310 -11.01 14.76 3.99
CA GLU A 310 -11.47 15.16 2.66
C GLU A 310 -10.48 14.67 1.58
N LEU A 311 -11.02 14.11 0.51
CA LEU A 311 -10.26 13.70 -0.65
C LEU A 311 -9.79 14.94 -1.43
N ARG A 312 -8.59 14.86 -1.96
CA ARG A 312 -7.99 15.90 -2.81
C ARG A 312 -7.58 15.30 -4.15
N GLU A 313 -7.53 16.13 -5.17
CA GLU A 313 -6.99 15.74 -6.47
C GLU A 313 -5.57 15.18 -6.32
N ASN A 314 -5.25 14.18 -7.11
CA ASN A 314 -3.99 13.43 -7.08
C ASN A 314 -3.80 12.52 -5.84
N MET A 315 -4.81 12.31 -5.02
CA MET A 315 -4.79 11.18 -4.09
C MET A 315 -4.99 9.87 -4.84
N VAL A 316 -4.32 8.82 -4.38
CA VAL A 316 -4.43 7.47 -4.96
C VAL A 316 -4.94 6.51 -3.91
N PHE A 317 -5.91 5.69 -4.31
CA PHE A 317 -6.56 4.71 -3.43
C PHE A 317 -6.55 3.32 -4.06
N SER A 318 -6.32 2.29 -3.27
CA SER A 318 -6.79 0.95 -3.59
C SER A 318 -8.24 0.83 -3.13
N MET A 319 -9.14 0.48 -4.06
CA MET A 319 -10.55 0.30 -3.79
C MET A 319 -10.90 -1.18 -3.99
N HIS A 320 -11.40 -1.82 -2.92
CA HIS A 320 -11.57 -3.27 -2.88
C HIS A 320 -12.69 -3.70 -1.92
N PRO A 321 -13.96 -3.34 -2.16
CA PRO A 321 -15.05 -3.82 -1.30
C PRO A 321 -15.04 -5.35 -1.22
N HIS A 322 -14.86 -5.90 -0.04
CA HIS A 322 -14.93 -7.33 0.22
C HIS A 322 -16.38 -7.70 0.55
N VAL A 323 -17.14 -8.08 -0.46
CA VAL A 323 -18.56 -8.36 -0.36
C VAL A 323 -18.80 -9.82 -0.02
N ILE A 324 -19.50 -10.07 1.09
CA ILE A 324 -19.72 -11.41 1.63
C ILE A 324 -21.24 -11.65 1.75
N ALA A 325 -21.71 -12.81 1.29
CA ALA A 325 -23.09 -13.25 1.43
C ALA A 325 -23.44 -13.65 2.87
N GLU A 326 -24.72 -13.79 3.17
CA GLU A 326 -25.23 -14.22 4.49
C GLU A 326 -24.68 -15.59 4.93
N ASN A 327 -24.34 -16.47 3.97
CA ASN A 327 -23.76 -17.78 4.28
C ASN A 327 -22.29 -17.72 4.77
N GLY A 328 -21.64 -16.53 4.75
CA GLY A 328 -20.27 -16.31 5.20
C GLY A 328 -19.18 -16.95 4.32
N PHE A 329 -19.54 -17.56 3.21
CA PHE A 329 -18.62 -18.26 2.32
C PHE A 329 -18.59 -17.67 0.91
N ASP A 330 -19.73 -17.45 0.29
CA ASP A 330 -19.79 -16.81 -1.04
C ASP A 330 -19.37 -15.36 -0.91
N CYS A 331 -18.39 -14.97 -1.71
CA CYS A 331 -17.89 -13.62 -1.73
C CYS A 331 -17.51 -13.16 -3.13
N LEU A 332 -17.43 -11.86 -3.28
CA LEU A 332 -16.78 -11.21 -4.41
C LEU A 332 -15.86 -10.13 -3.90
N TYR A 333 -14.63 -10.13 -4.42
CA TYR A 333 -13.58 -9.18 -4.10
C TYR A 333 -12.84 -8.84 -5.37
N MET A 334 -12.94 -7.60 -5.78
CA MET A 334 -12.20 -7.10 -6.94
C MET A 334 -11.53 -5.78 -6.58
N GLN A 335 -10.24 -5.69 -6.87
CA GLN A 335 -9.42 -4.54 -6.56
C GLN A 335 -9.12 -3.73 -7.81
N ASP A 336 -8.98 -2.45 -7.62
CA ASP A 336 -8.38 -1.54 -8.59
C ASP A 336 -7.67 -0.40 -7.86
N THR A 337 -6.59 0.07 -8.45
CA THR A 337 -5.91 1.28 -8.01
C THR A 337 -6.56 2.47 -8.72
N TRP A 338 -7.01 3.46 -7.94
CA TRP A 338 -7.78 4.61 -8.41
C TRP A 338 -7.05 5.91 -8.16
N LEU A 339 -7.10 6.81 -9.13
CA LEU A 339 -6.64 8.19 -9.00
C LEU A 339 -7.84 9.12 -8.82
N VAL A 340 -7.79 9.99 -7.83
CA VAL A 340 -8.75 11.09 -7.67
C VAL A 340 -8.37 12.20 -8.65
N THR A 341 -9.25 12.47 -9.61
CA THR A 341 -9.10 13.55 -10.58
C THR A 341 -10.09 14.69 -10.30
N ALA A 342 -9.96 15.82 -10.97
CA ALA A 342 -10.91 16.93 -10.86
C ALA A 342 -12.36 16.51 -11.21
N ASP A 343 -12.53 15.53 -12.10
CA ASP A 343 -13.82 15.06 -12.61
C ASP A 343 -14.39 13.86 -11.84
N GLY A 344 -13.61 13.26 -10.92
CA GLY A 344 -13.98 12.06 -10.16
C GLY A 344 -12.88 11.00 -10.11
N GLY A 345 -13.23 9.77 -9.74
CA GLY A 345 -12.30 8.65 -9.66
C GLY A 345 -11.98 8.02 -11.01
N GLU A 346 -10.71 7.86 -11.31
CA GLU A 346 -10.18 7.15 -12.48
C GLU A 346 -9.62 5.78 -12.06
N PRO A 347 -10.23 4.64 -12.47
CA PRO A 347 -9.63 3.32 -12.25
C PRO A 347 -8.47 3.13 -13.24
N LEU A 348 -7.29 2.76 -12.73
CA LEU A 348 -6.05 2.77 -13.51
C LEU A 348 -5.76 1.46 -14.25
N ALA A 349 -6.31 0.30 -13.78
CA ALA A 349 -5.99 -1.00 -14.36
C ALA A 349 -6.57 -1.22 -15.76
N GLY A 350 -7.62 -0.46 -16.14
CA GLY A 350 -8.26 -0.61 -17.46
C GLY A 350 -8.96 -1.95 -17.69
N LEU A 351 -9.07 -2.80 -16.65
CA LEU A 351 -9.74 -4.09 -16.71
C LEU A 351 -11.24 -3.92 -16.49
N ALA A 352 -12.05 -4.55 -17.35
CA ALA A 352 -13.50 -4.54 -17.17
C ALA A 352 -13.91 -5.19 -15.82
N MET A 353 -14.92 -4.62 -15.17
CA MET A 353 -15.47 -5.12 -13.91
C MET A 353 -16.41 -6.31 -14.20
N ARG A 354 -15.82 -7.47 -14.44
CA ARG A 354 -16.50 -8.72 -14.78
C ARG A 354 -15.70 -9.93 -14.30
N ILE A 355 -16.32 -11.09 -14.39
CA ILE A 355 -15.61 -12.37 -14.19
C ILE A 355 -14.98 -12.80 -15.53
N TYR A 356 -13.70 -13.11 -15.52
CA TYR A 356 -12.94 -13.56 -16.69
C TYR A 356 -12.97 -15.07 -16.81
N ARG A 357 -12.97 -15.60 -18.03
CA ARG A 357 -13.00 -17.05 -18.25
C ARG A 357 -11.59 -17.64 -18.26
N ALA A 358 -11.44 -18.84 -17.72
CA ALA A 358 -10.19 -19.57 -17.80
C ALA A 358 -9.72 -19.71 -19.26
N GLY A 359 -8.46 -19.35 -19.54
CA GLY A 359 -7.88 -19.40 -20.87
C GLY A 359 -8.29 -18.26 -21.81
N GLU A 360 -9.00 -17.25 -21.30
CA GLU A 360 -9.25 -16.03 -22.05
C GLU A 360 -7.94 -15.27 -22.28
N THR A 361 -7.76 -14.78 -23.50
CA THR A 361 -6.58 -14.00 -23.90
C THR A 361 -6.97 -12.52 -24.00
N ARG A 362 -5.98 -11.67 -23.84
CA ARG A 362 -6.11 -10.23 -24.07
C ARG A 362 -6.54 -9.97 -25.52
N SER A 363 -7.70 -9.35 -25.71
CA SER A 363 -8.23 -8.94 -27.02
C SER A 363 -7.65 -7.61 -27.48
#